data_6c8a66ccd8087aa3e03a5e2d7c39aef6
#
_entry.id   6c8a66ccd8087aa3e03a5e2d7c39aef6
#
_cell.length_a   1.000
_cell.length_b   1.000
_cell.length_c   1.000
_cell.angle_alpha   90.00
_cell.angle_beta   90.00
_cell.angle_gamma   90.00
#
_symmetry.space_group_name_H-M   'P 1'
#
loop_
_entity.id
_entity.type
_entity.pdbx_description
1 polymer ?
#
loop_
_entity_poly.entity_id
_entity_poly.type
_entity_poly.pdbx_seq_one_letter_code
_entity_poly.pdbx_strand_id
1 'polypeptide(L)'
;MLTENQQFNLLLLDKCGYDLEKATKCQRFVMGSEHPCQSPAQHLNNDKMYDEGIYICYKDGANAPFDADLQKENIRGIGLVVGSHSLCIALRNAGEYTLTNKEDSTGGCRYIPDWDEARMDFNGMSNWEHIKKIGTDITLADGEYIPALGELMLIGIFKHAINEALGWANGELFEDDWYWSSTEFSSSDAWTLGLGSVGQYGDYKTQGQRLVRPVSAFMLSNSPSL
;
A
#
# COMPACT_ATOMS: atom_id res chain seq x y z
N MET A 1 8.03 26.77 5.43
CA MET A 1 7.29 26.45 4.18
C MET A 1 7.43 24.95 3.99
N LEU A 2 6.33 24.22 3.73
CA LEU A 2 6.39 22.77 3.51
C LEU A 2 7.08 22.49 2.16
N THR A 3 7.83 21.39 2.09
CA THR A 3 8.40 20.89 0.83
C THR A 3 7.29 20.36 -0.09
N GLU A 4 7.57 20.20 -1.38
CA GLU A 4 6.59 19.62 -2.32
C GLU A 4 6.12 18.23 -1.88
N ASN A 5 7.03 17.38 -1.40
CA ASN A 5 6.68 16.06 -0.87
C ASN A 5 5.76 16.13 0.37
N GLN A 6 5.99 17.12 1.25
CA GLN A 6 5.14 17.31 2.42
C GLN A 6 3.75 17.80 2.03
N GLN A 7 3.66 18.69 1.03
CA GLN A 7 2.38 19.15 0.48
C GLN A 7 1.62 17.99 -0.19
N PHE A 8 2.33 17.16 -0.95
CA PHE A 8 1.77 15.96 -1.58
C PHE A 8 1.22 14.98 -0.54
N ASN A 9 1.99 14.67 0.48
CA ASN A 9 1.58 13.77 1.54
C ASN A 9 0.35 14.28 2.30
N LEU A 10 0.29 15.57 2.59
CA LEU A 10 -0.88 16.19 3.22
C LEU A 10 -2.13 16.11 2.34
N LEU A 11 -1.97 16.32 1.03
CA LEU A 11 -3.07 16.21 0.09
C LEU A 11 -3.59 14.78 -0.03
N LEU A 12 -2.70 13.79 -0.03
CA LEU A 12 -3.11 12.38 0.00
C LEU A 12 -3.83 12.02 1.30
N LEU A 13 -3.33 12.49 2.44
CA LEU A 13 -3.99 12.28 3.73
C LEU A 13 -5.41 12.86 3.75
N ASP A 14 -5.59 14.07 3.26
CA ASP A 14 -6.91 14.68 3.13
C ASP A 14 -7.83 13.81 2.28
N LYS A 15 -7.33 13.36 1.13
CA LYS A 15 -8.07 12.48 0.23
C LYS A 15 -8.38 11.11 0.83
N CYS A 16 -7.57 10.62 1.76
CA CYS A 16 -7.83 9.38 2.50
C CYS A 16 -8.78 9.57 3.69
N GLY A 17 -9.28 10.78 3.94
CA GLY A 17 -10.16 11.07 5.07
C GLY A 17 -9.44 11.11 6.42
N TYR A 18 -8.11 11.23 6.43
CA TYR A 18 -7.35 11.45 7.67
C TYR A 18 -7.45 12.91 8.13
N ASP A 19 -7.33 13.09 9.45
CA ASP A 19 -7.36 14.42 10.07
C ASP A 19 -6.09 15.22 9.71
N LEU A 20 -6.24 16.15 8.78
CA LEU A 20 -5.16 17.02 8.31
C LEU A 20 -4.55 17.88 9.42
N GLU A 21 -5.36 18.29 10.40
CA GLU A 21 -4.88 19.09 11.52
C GLU A 21 -3.96 18.26 12.42
N LYS A 22 -4.29 16.99 12.64
CA LYS A 22 -3.40 16.04 13.31
C LYS A 22 -2.15 15.77 12.51
N ALA A 23 -2.30 15.52 11.20
CA ALA A 23 -1.17 15.23 10.32
C ALA A 23 -0.18 16.40 10.24
N THR A 24 -0.66 17.64 10.16
CA THR A 24 0.22 18.83 10.14
C THR A 24 0.95 19.06 11.46
N LYS A 25 0.37 18.64 12.58
CA LYS A 25 0.99 18.70 13.91
C LYS A 25 1.92 17.51 14.17
N CYS A 26 1.83 16.48 13.36
CA CYS A 26 2.60 15.26 13.51
C CYS A 26 4.00 15.45 12.93
N GLN A 27 4.97 15.70 13.79
CA GLN A 27 6.35 15.99 13.41
C GLN A 27 7.00 14.80 12.66
N ARG A 28 6.60 13.58 12.98
CA ARG A 28 7.06 12.36 12.31
C ARG A 28 6.56 12.29 10.87
N PHE A 29 5.31 12.68 10.63
CA PHE A 29 4.74 12.73 9.29
C PHE A 29 5.38 13.83 8.44
N VAL A 30 5.64 15.01 9.04
CA VAL A 30 6.16 16.20 8.35
C VAL A 30 7.68 16.16 8.20
N MET A 31 8.42 15.54 9.13
CA MET A 31 9.88 15.67 9.23
C MET A 31 10.65 14.34 9.34
N GLY A 32 9.97 13.20 9.48
CA GLY A 32 10.63 11.88 9.59
C GLY A 32 11.39 11.65 10.91
N SER A 33 11.14 12.43 11.96
CA SER A 33 11.84 12.35 13.22
C SER A 33 10.89 12.19 14.42
N GLU A 34 11.43 11.82 15.56
CA GLU A 34 10.76 11.45 16.80
C GLU A 34 9.47 12.22 17.15
N HIS A 35 8.45 11.47 17.53
CA HIS A 35 7.07 11.88 17.54
C HIS A 35 6.49 12.12 18.93
N PRO A 36 5.83 13.27 19.20
CA PRO A 36 5.12 13.51 20.45
C PRO A 36 3.62 13.11 20.43
N CYS A 37 3.06 12.63 19.32
CA CYS A 37 1.69 12.11 19.33
C CYS A 37 1.68 10.69 19.87
N GLN A 38 1.23 10.52 21.07
CA GLN A 38 0.75 9.21 21.50
C GLN A 38 -0.55 8.94 20.76
N SER A 39 -0.54 7.94 19.89
CA SER A 39 -1.74 7.49 19.22
C SER A 39 -2.73 6.94 20.25
N PRO A 40 -3.97 7.43 20.32
CA PRO A 40 -4.97 6.88 21.25
C PRO A 40 -5.71 5.72 20.61
N ALA A 41 -5.04 4.79 19.96
CA ALA A 41 -5.66 3.57 19.49
C ALA A 41 -5.35 2.43 20.46
N GLN A 42 -5.93 2.48 21.65
CA GLN A 42 -6.12 1.29 22.47
C GLN A 42 -7.22 0.45 21.84
N HIS A 43 -6.86 -0.43 20.90
CA HIS A 43 -7.70 -1.57 20.60
C HIS A 43 -7.24 -2.75 21.44
N LEU A 44 -8.11 -3.06 22.39
CA LEU A 44 -8.08 -4.22 23.26
C LEU A 44 -8.09 -5.50 22.42
N ASN A 45 -6.93 -6.13 22.28
CA ASN A 45 -6.76 -7.58 22.29
C ASN A 45 -5.26 -7.87 22.40
N ASN A 46 -4.89 -8.88 23.15
CA ASN A 46 -3.55 -9.26 23.62
C ASN A 46 -2.50 -9.60 22.55
N ASP A 47 -2.56 -9.00 21.37
CA ASP A 47 -1.58 -9.18 20.32
C ASP A 47 -0.62 -7.99 20.31
N LYS A 48 0.68 -8.26 20.19
CA LYS A 48 1.70 -7.23 20.07
C LYS A 48 1.28 -6.20 19.01
N MET A 49 0.87 -5.03 19.45
CA MET A 49 0.59 -3.92 18.57
C MET A 49 1.95 -3.38 18.08
N TYR A 50 2.16 -3.39 16.78
CA TYR A 50 3.31 -2.72 16.19
C TYR A 50 3.08 -1.21 16.24
N ASP A 51 4.13 -0.46 16.56
CA ASP A 51 4.11 0.99 16.42
C ASP A 51 3.95 1.38 14.94
N GLU A 52 3.35 2.55 14.70
CA GLU A 52 3.27 3.08 13.33
C GLU A 52 4.66 3.31 12.75
N GLY A 53 4.87 2.94 11.50
CA GLY A 53 6.16 3.16 10.85
C GLY A 53 6.47 2.17 9.73
N ILE A 54 7.73 2.23 9.31
CA ILE A 54 8.30 1.35 8.29
C ILE A 54 9.05 0.20 8.98
N TYR A 55 8.91 -0.98 8.41
CA TYR A 55 9.49 -2.21 8.91
C TYR A 55 10.23 -2.96 7.80
N ILE A 56 11.15 -3.80 8.18
CA ILE A 56 11.69 -4.85 7.33
C ILE A 56 10.96 -6.15 7.65
N CYS A 57 10.32 -6.72 6.64
CA CYS A 57 9.65 -8.02 6.74
C CYS A 57 10.59 -9.11 6.23
N TYR A 58 10.84 -10.13 7.03
CA TYR A 58 11.69 -11.25 6.69
C TYR A 58 10.90 -12.47 6.22
N LYS A 59 11.53 -13.37 5.48
CA LYS A 59 10.91 -14.58 4.92
C LYS A 59 10.49 -15.60 5.98
N ASP A 60 11.11 -15.57 7.15
CA ASP A 60 10.75 -16.40 8.30
C ASP A 60 9.54 -15.88 9.09
N GLY A 61 8.99 -14.75 8.66
CA GLY A 61 7.83 -14.09 9.30
C GLY A 61 8.21 -13.07 10.36
N ALA A 62 9.50 -12.90 10.68
CA ALA A 62 9.94 -11.84 11.58
C ALA A 62 9.74 -10.45 10.93
N ASN A 63 9.49 -9.44 11.75
CA ASN A 63 9.45 -8.05 11.33
C ASN A 63 10.26 -7.21 12.30
N ALA A 64 11.04 -6.26 11.79
CA ALA A 64 11.81 -5.32 12.60
C ALA A 64 11.55 -3.88 12.14
N PRO A 65 11.41 -2.90 13.05
CA PRO A 65 11.36 -1.49 12.67
C PRO A 65 12.57 -1.17 11.77
N PHE A 66 12.36 -0.39 10.73
CA PHE A 66 13.44 -0.08 9.80
C PHE A 66 14.54 0.73 10.49
N ASP A 67 15.74 0.17 10.49
CA ASP A 67 16.97 0.77 10.97
C ASP A 67 18.12 0.32 10.05
N ALA A 68 19.10 1.20 9.85
CA ALA A 68 20.25 0.95 8.98
C ALA A 68 21.16 -0.22 9.45
N ASP A 69 21.10 -0.55 10.74
CA ASP A 69 21.92 -1.63 11.35
C ASP A 69 21.30 -3.03 11.22
N LEU A 70 20.13 -3.14 10.58
CA LEU A 70 19.45 -4.41 10.35
C LEU A 70 20.20 -5.30 9.33
N GLN A 71 19.97 -6.62 9.42
CA GLN A 71 20.52 -7.57 8.46
C GLN A 71 19.75 -7.50 7.13
N LYS A 72 20.50 -7.52 6.02
CA LYS A 72 19.95 -7.43 4.64
C LYS A 72 19.62 -8.79 4.02
N GLU A 73 19.69 -9.85 4.80
CA GLU A 73 19.46 -11.20 4.31
C GLU A 73 18.01 -11.64 4.54
N ASN A 74 17.49 -12.45 3.64
CA ASN A 74 16.15 -13.05 3.76
C ASN A 74 15.00 -12.04 3.85
N ILE A 75 15.17 -10.85 3.31
CA ILE A 75 14.10 -9.85 3.26
C ILE A 75 12.98 -10.33 2.33
N ARG A 76 11.74 -10.27 2.79
CA ARG A 76 10.53 -10.55 2.02
C ARG A 76 9.97 -9.27 1.39
N GLY A 77 9.98 -8.18 2.12
CA GLY A 77 9.43 -6.90 1.69
C GLY A 77 9.57 -5.81 2.73
N ILE A 78 8.99 -4.66 2.43
CA ILE A 78 8.95 -3.50 3.32
C ILE A 78 7.57 -3.44 3.98
N GLY A 79 7.54 -3.47 5.29
CA GLY A 79 6.33 -3.33 6.08
C GLY A 79 5.93 -1.87 6.25
N LEU A 80 4.64 -1.60 6.14
CA LEU A 80 4.04 -0.32 6.47
C LEU A 80 2.93 -0.55 7.50
N VAL A 81 3.00 0.16 8.63
CA VAL A 81 1.96 0.14 9.67
C VAL A 81 1.46 1.56 9.88
N VAL A 82 0.16 1.78 9.69
CA VAL A 82 -0.49 3.10 9.83
C VAL A 82 -1.88 2.89 10.44
N GLY A 83 -2.08 3.33 11.66
CA GLY A 83 -3.33 3.11 12.39
C GLY A 83 -3.66 1.63 12.50
N SER A 84 -4.82 1.22 12.00
CA SER A 84 -5.26 -0.17 11.96
C SER A 84 -4.82 -0.92 10.68
N HIS A 85 -4.13 -0.24 9.76
CA HIS A 85 -3.73 -0.82 8.49
C HIS A 85 -2.27 -1.24 8.53
N SER A 86 -2.01 -2.44 8.04
CA SER A 86 -0.63 -2.92 7.91
C SER A 86 -0.50 -3.80 6.66
N LEU A 87 0.57 -3.59 5.91
CA LEU A 87 0.89 -4.37 4.72
C LEU A 87 2.39 -4.59 4.58
N CYS A 88 2.76 -5.65 3.90
CA CYS A 88 4.12 -5.91 3.45
C CYS A 88 4.18 -5.69 1.93
N ILE A 89 4.97 -4.73 1.51
CA ILE A 89 5.16 -4.29 0.13
C ILE A 89 6.28 -5.11 -0.48
N ALA A 90 6.06 -5.73 -1.63
CA ALA A 90 7.08 -6.50 -2.33
C ALA A 90 8.29 -5.63 -2.71
N LEU A 91 9.49 -6.23 -2.72
CA LEU A 91 10.72 -5.51 -3.03
C LEU A 91 10.80 -5.02 -4.48
N ARG A 92 9.99 -5.57 -5.40
CA ARG A 92 10.01 -5.23 -6.82
C ARG A 92 8.61 -5.16 -7.41
N ASN A 93 8.46 -4.42 -8.51
CA ASN A 93 7.28 -4.52 -9.34
C ASN A 93 7.18 -5.93 -9.92
N ALA A 94 5.97 -6.42 -10.10
CA ALA A 94 5.71 -7.66 -10.86
C ALA A 94 5.91 -7.42 -12.36
N GLY A 95 5.75 -6.19 -12.80
CA GLY A 95 5.86 -5.75 -14.18
C GLY A 95 4.77 -4.74 -14.53
N GLU A 96 4.61 -4.51 -15.82
CA GLU A 96 3.59 -3.67 -16.42
C GLU A 96 2.59 -4.56 -17.16
N TYR A 97 1.30 -4.43 -16.82
CA TYR A 97 0.25 -5.34 -17.29
C TYR A 97 -1.07 -4.62 -17.55
N THR A 98 -1.92 -5.23 -18.39
CA THR A 98 -3.36 -5.06 -18.28
C THR A 98 -3.84 -5.74 -16.99
N LEU A 99 -4.86 -5.19 -16.35
CA LEU A 99 -5.34 -5.76 -15.08
C LEU A 99 -6.07 -7.08 -15.29
N THR A 100 -6.87 -7.16 -16.37
CA THR A 100 -7.63 -8.36 -16.74
C THR A 100 -7.56 -8.64 -18.22
N ASN A 101 -7.84 -9.88 -18.63
CA ASN A 101 -7.85 -10.32 -20.02
C ASN A 101 -9.18 -10.05 -20.73
N LYS A 102 -10.22 -9.73 -19.97
CA LYS A 102 -11.56 -9.44 -20.46
C LYS A 102 -12.30 -8.55 -19.46
N GLU A 103 -13.39 -7.94 -19.93
CA GLU A 103 -14.30 -7.20 -19.06
C GLU A 103 -14.99 -8.15 -18.05
N ASP A 104 -15.34 -7.62 -16.90
CA ASP A 104 -16.09 -8.38 -15.92
C ASP A 104 -17.56 -8.56 -16.39
N SER A 105 -17.91 -9.78 -16.68
CA SER A 105 -19.27 -10.19 -17.03
C SER A 105 -20.02 -10.90 -15.89
N THR A 106 -19.42 -10.99 -14.72
CA THR A 106 -20.00 -11.76 -13.60
C THR A 106 -21.19 -11.06 -12.97
N GLY A 107 -21.34 -9.75 -13.19
CA GLY A 107 -22.48 -8.95 -12.71
C GLY A 107 -22.61 -8.88 -11.17
N GLY A 108 -21.65 -9.45 -10.46
CA GLY A 108 -21.67 -9.58 -9.00
C GLY A 108 -20.56 -8.83 -8.29
N CYS A 109 -19.78 -8.04 -9.01
CA CYS A 109 -18.71 -7.30 -8.41
C CYS A 109 -19.18 -6.01 -7.76
N ARG A 110 -18.52 -5.66 -6.70
CA ARG A 110 -18.71 -4.37 -6.05
C ARG A 110 -17.88 -3.31 -6.78
N TYR A 111 -18.49 -2.66 -7.76
CA TYR A 111 -17.89 -1.47 -8.39
C TYR A 111 -18.00 -0.28 -7.45
N ILE A 112 -16.92 0.48 -7.35
CA ILE A 112 -16.86 1.70 -6.54
C ILE A 112 -16.51 2.86 -7.48
N PRO A 113 -17.52 3.44 -8.17
CA PRO A 113 -17.29 4.57 -9.08
C PRO A 113 -17.09 5.89 -8.35
N ASP A 114 -17.53 5.99 -7.10
CA ASP A 114 -17.31 7.16 -6.27
C ASP A 114 -15.91 7.21 -5.72
N TRP A 115 -15.24 8.34 -5.92
CA TRP A 115 -13.87 8.54 -5.47
C TRP A 115 -13.72 8.48 -3.94
N ASP A 116 -14.65 9.12 -3.22
CA ASP A 116 -14.57 9.19 -1.77
C ASP A 116 -14.80 7.82 -1.12
N GLU A 117 -15.57 6.96 -1.77
CA GLU A 117 -15.74 5.57 -1.36
C GLU A 117 -14.53 4.72 -1.78
N ALA A 118 -14.03 4.87 -3.00
CA ALA A 118 -12.93 4.06 -3.54
C ALA A 118 -11.62 4.22 -2.75
N ARG A 119 -11.30 5.43 -2.30
CA ARG A 119 -10.13 5.71 -1.46
C ARG A 119 -10.20 5.09 -0.06
N MET A 120 -11.38 4.65 0.35
CA MET A 120 -11.61 3.94 1.61
C MET A 120 -11.69 2.42 1.42
N ASP A 121 -11.42 1.91 0.22
CA ASP A 121 -11.35 0.49 -0.03
C ASP A 121 -9.97 -0.06 0.37
N PHE A 122 -9.96 -0.94 1.36
CA PHE A 122 -8.80 -1.66 1.87
C PHE A 122 -8.96 -3.19 1.71
N ASN A 123 -9.77 -3.62 0.73
CA ASN A 123 -10.09 -5.03 0.50
C ASN A 123 -9.23 -5.65 -0.61
N GLY A 124 -7.98 -5.24 -0.78
CA GLY A 124 -7.13 -5.62 -1.91
C GLY A 124 -7.04 -7.13 -2.15
N MET A 125 -6.90 -7.92 -1.10
CA MET A 125 -6.87 -9.38 -1.23
C MET A 125 -8.19 -9.95 -1.79
N SER A 126 -9.34 -9.47 -1.30
CA SER A 126 -10.64 -9.91 -1.80
C SER A 126 -10.88 -9.47 -3.25
N ASN A 127 -10.48 -8.24 -3.58
CA ASN A 127 -10.55 -7.71 -4.94
C ASN A 127 -9.66 -8.53 -5.89
N TRP A 128 -8.44 -8.88 -5.47
CA TRP A 128 -7.52 -9.70 -6.24
C TRP A 128 -8.10 -11.10 -6.53
N GLU A 129 -8.74 -11.74 -5.53
CA GLU A 129 -9.42 -13.02 -5.75
C GLU A 129 -10.54 -12.91 -6.81
N HIS A 130 -11.22 -11.76 -6.88
CA HIS A 130 -12.21 -11.50 -7.91
C HIS A 130 -11.54 -11.30 -9.29
N ILE A 131 -10.49 -10.48 -9.39
CA ILE A 131 -9.74 -10.25 -10.63
C ILE A 131 -9.23 -11.57 -11.22
N LYS A 132 -8.71 -12.48 -10.38
CA LYS A 132 -8.31 -13.81 -10.83
C LYS A 132 -9.46 -14.64 -11.43
N LYS A 133 -10.67 -14.49 -10.91
CA LYS A 133 -11.87 -15.17 -11.46
C LYS A 133 -12.32 -14.57 -12.79
N ILE A 134 -12.16 -13.27 -12.99
CA ILE A 134 -12.36 -12.64 -14.30
C ILE A 134 -11.36 -13.21 -15.30
N GLY A 135 -10.09 -13.31 -14.91
CA GLY A 135 -8.95 -13.77 -15.69
C GLY A 135 -7.93 -12.67 -15.89
N THR A 136 -6.70 -12.97 -15.58
CA THR A 136 -5.55 -12.06 -15.69
C THR A 136 -4.28 -12.85 -16.04
N ASP A 137 -3.33 -12.20 -16.71
CA ASP A 137 -1.99 -12.75 -16.98
C ASP A 137 -0.99 -12.40 -15.86
N ILE A 138 -1.41 -11.58 -14.89
CA ILE A 138 -0.56 -11.20 -13.77
C ILE A 138 -0.36 -12.41 -12.87
N THR A 139 0.91 -12.75 -12.65
CA THR A 139 1.30 -13.83 -11.73
C THR A 139 2.04 -13.25 -10.55
N LEU A 140 1.52 -13.48 -9.35
CA LEU A 140 2.08 -13.04 -8.08
C LEU A 140 2.49 -14.25 -7.25
N ALA A 141 3.38 -14.05 -6.27
CA ALA A 141 3.74 -15.09 -5.33
C ALA A 141 2.57 -15.43 -4.38
N ASP A 142 2.65 -16.59 -3.74
CA ASP A 142 1.63 -17.02 -2.79
C ASP A 142 1.43 -16.01 -1.67
N GLY A 143 0.17 -15.61 -1.45
CA GLY A 143 -0.22 -14.61 -0.47
C GLY A 143 -0.02 -13.16 -0.90
N GLU A 144 0.54 -12.91 -2.09
CA GLU A 144 0.60 -11.59 -2.67
C GLU A 144 -0.69 -11.24 -3.43
N TYR A 145 -1.01 -9.95 -3.45
CA TYR A 145 -2.16 -9.40 -4.14
C TYR A 145 -1.89 -7.98 -4.64
N ILE A 146 -2.71 -7.48 -5.55
CA ILE A 146 -2.68 -6.09 -6.00
C ILE A 146 -3.38 -5.23 -4.93
N PRO A 147 -2.75 -4.17 -4.41
CA PRO A 147 -3.34 -3.35 -3.37
C PRO A 147 -4.67 -2.73 -3.84
N ALA A 148 -5.64 -2.61 -2.94
CA ALA A 148 -6.80 -1.75 -3.14
C ALA A 148 -6.39 -0.27 -3.19
N LEU A 149 -7.29 0.61 -3.63
CA LEU A 149 -6.93 2.02 -3.82
C LEU A 149 -6.52 2.68 -2.50
N GLY A 150 -7.21 2.41 -1.39
CA GLY A 150 -6.84 2.93 -0.08
C GLY A 150 -5.46 2.44 0.38
N GLU A 151 -5.14 1.17 0.15
CA GLU A 151 -3.81 0.61 0.45
C GLU A 151 -2.72 1.26 -0.43
N LEU A 152 -2.99 1.43 -1.72
CA LEU A 152 -2.06 2.08 -2.64
C LEU A 152 -1.85 3.56 -2.30
N MET A 153 -2.88 4.25 -1.83
CA MET A 153 -2.77 5.62 -1.33
C MET A 153 -1.90 5.72 -0.08
N LEU A 154 -2.01 4.80 0.87
CA LEU A 154 -1.08 4.75 2.01
C LEU A 154 0.37 4.58 1.54
N ILE A 155 0.61 3.71 0.57
CA ILE A 155 1.94 3.56 -0.05
C ILE A 155 2.41 4.89 -0.65
N GLY A 156 1.55 5.60 -1.37
CA GLY A 156 1.84 6.91 -1.96
C GLY A 156 2.20 7.97 -0.91
N ILE A 157 1.47 8.01 0.20
CA ILE A 157 1.72 8.93 1.33
C ILE A 157 3.13 8.70 1.91
N PHE A 158 3.49 7.44 2.11
CA PHE A 158 4.75 7.05 2.74
C PHE A 158 5.85 6.71 1.72
N LYS A 159 5.64 7.00 0.42
CA LYS A 159 6.54 6.64 -0.69
C LYS A 159 8.01 6.96 -0.40
N HIS A 160 8.29 8.14 0.15
CA HIS A 160 9.68 8.52 0.43
C HIS A 160 10.35 7.59 1.44
N ALA A 161 9.70 7.33 2.57
CA ALA A 161 10.24 6.44 3.60
C ALA A 161 10.28 4.98 3.13
N ILE A 162 9.30 4.55 2.35
CA ILE A 162 9.30 3.22 1.72
C ILE A 162 10.45 3.09 0.74
N ASN A 163 10.70 4.10 -0.09
CA ASN A 163 11.81 4.09 -1.06
C ASN A 163 13.18 4.10 -0.38
N GLU A 164 13.33 4.76 0.76
CA GLU A 164 14.55 4.70 1.57
C GLU A 164 14.81 3.25 2.03
N ALA A 165 13.80 2.59 2.59
CA ALA A 165 13.90 1.20 3.02
C ALA A 165 14.10 0.22 1.84
N LEU A 166 13.42 0.45 0.71
CA LEU A 166 13.62 -0.32 -0.53
C LEU A 166 15.05 -0.18 -1.04
N GLY A 167 15.58 1.04 -1.11
CA GLY A 167 16.97 1.29 -1.53
C GLY A 167 17.98 0.59 -0.61
N TRP A 168 17.75 0.66 0.70
CA TRP A 168 18.55 -0.06 1.68
C TRP A 168 18.48 -1.58 1.48
N ALA A 169 17.31 -2.14 1.16
CA ALA A 169 17.10 -3.57 0.93
C ALA A 169 17.50 -4.03 -0.49
N ASN A 170 18.09 -3.18 -1.33
CA ASN A 170 18.35 -3.41 -2.75
C ASN A 170 17.08 -3.78 -3.55
N GLY A 171 15.96 -3.23 -3.14
CA GLY A 171 14.69 -3.32 -3.84
C GLY A 171 14.60 -2.31 -4.99
N GLU A 172 13.53 -2.41 -5.75
CA GLU A 172 13.16 -1.47 -6.79
C GLU A 172 12.33 -0.33 -6.19
N LEU A 173 12.75 0.91 -6.42
CA LEU A 173 12.06 2.08 -5.89
C LEU A 173 10.72 2.28 -6.58
N PHE A 174 9.77 2.88 -5.89
CA PHE A 174 8.57 3.41 -6.54
C PHE A 174 8.92 4.58 -7.43
N GLU A 175 8.50 4.51 -8.67
CA GLU A 175 8.65 5.58 -9.66
C GLU A 175 7.49 6.58 -9.62
N ASP A 176 7.65 7.68 -10.35
CA ASP A 176 6.59 8.67 -10.59
C ASP A 176 5.72 8.22 -11.76
N ASP A 177 5.14 7.04 -11.64
CA ASP A 177 4.34 6.40 -12.67
C ASP A 177 2.98 5.95 -12.15
N TRP A 178 2.17 5.36 -13.02
CA TRP A 178 0.84 4.88 -12.72
C TRP A 178 0.86 3.41 -12.29
N TYR A 179 0.20 3.13 -11.20
CA TYR A 179 0.08 1.80 -10.61
C TYR A 179 -1.38 1.35 -10.60
N TRP A 180 -1.62 0.09 -10.95
CA TRP A 180 -2.93 -0.51 -10.76
C TRP A 180 -3.30 -0.61 -9.28
N SER A 181 -4.55 -0.27 -8.98
CA SER A 181 -5.22 -0.78 -7.78
C SER A 181 -6.16 -1.93 -8.17
N SER A 182 -6.49 -2.76 -7.21
CA SER A 182 -7.49 -3.82 -7.39
C SER A 182 -8.93 -3.34 -7.17
N THR A 183 -9.13 -2.08 -6.85
CA THR A 183 -10.46 -1.46 -6.68
C THR A 183 -11.05 -1.19 -8.06
N GLU A 184 -12.18 -1.81 -8.35
CA GLU A 184 -12.84 -1.68 -9.66
C GLU A 184 -13.75 -0.47 -9.71
N PHE A 185 -13.65 0.31 -10.78
CA PHE A 185 -14.51 1.46 -11.07
C PHE A 185 -15.83 1.01 -11.74
N SER A 186 -15.72 0.09 -12.70
CA SER A 186 -16.83 -0.44 -13.49
C SER A 186 -16.54 -1.86 -13.99
N SER A 187 -17.40 -2.41 -14.81
CA SER A 187 -17.13 -3.70 -15.49
C SER A 187 -15.89 -3.66 -16.38
N SER A 188 -15.58 -2.52 -16.98
CA SER A 188 -14.47 -2.31 -17.92
C SER A 188 -13.27 -1.62 -17.30
N ASP A 189 -13.43 -0.90 -16.19
CA ASP A 189 -12.41 0.00 -15.64
C ASP A 189 -12.05 -0.35 -14.19
N ALA A 190 -10.82 -0.06 -13.82
CA ALA A 190 -10.35 -0.09 -12.43
C ALA A 190 -9.57 1.19 -12.10
N TRP A 191 -9.50 1.50 -10.81
CA TRP A 191 -8.75 2.66 -10.35
C TRP A 191 -7.24 2.43 -10.49
N THR A 192 -6.57 3.50 -10.89
CA THR A 192 -5.10 3.62 -10.89
C THR A 192 -4.68 4.82 -10.06
N LEU A 193 -3.47 4.77 -9.53
CA LEU A 193 -2.87 5.88 -8.79
C LEU A 193 -1.52 6.26 -9.41
N GLY A 194 -1.38 7.53 -9.81
CA GLY A 194 -0.11 8.10 -10.22
C GLY A 194 0.68 8.56 -9.00
N LEU A 195 1.82 7.95 -8.73
CA LEU A 195 2.64 8.25 -7.55
C LEU A 195 3.51 9.51 -7.69
N GLY A 196 3.56 10.13 -8.88
CA GLY A 196 4.26 11.39 -9.14
C GLY A 196 3.37 12.62 -9.06
N SER A 197 2.08 12.49 -9.36
CA SER A 197 1.20 13.64 -9.61
C SER A 197 -0.08 13.69 -8.79
N VAL A 198 -0.24 12.88 -7.74
CA VAL A 198 -1.50 12.78 -6.97
C VAL A 198 -2.72 12.49 -7.87
N GLY A 199 -2.48 12.00 -9.08
CA GLY A 199 -3.54 11.69 -10.02
C GLY A 199 -4.17 10.34 -9.69
N GLN A 200 -5.48 10.28 -9.65
CA GLN A 200 -6.24 9.03 -9.71
C GLN A 200 -7.01 9.02 -11.02
N TYR A 201 -7.13 7.87 -11.62
CA TYR A 201 -7.84 7.71 -12.89
C TYR A 201 -8.44 6.32 -13.00
N GLY A 202 -9.65 6.24 -13.56
CA GLY A 202 -10.22 4.97 -13.99
C GLY A 202 -9.66 4.60 -15.35
N ASP A 203 -8.96 3.46 -15.44
CA ASP A 203 -8.37 3.01 -16.69
C ASP A 203 -8.94 1.67 -17.14
N TYR A 204 -8.95 1.45 -18.45
CA TYR A 204 -9.49 0.22 -19.04
C TYR A 204 -8.66 -1.00 -18.62
N LYS A 205 -9.30 -1.92 -17.90
CA LYS A 205 -8.66 -3.13 -17.34
C LYS A 205 -7.98 -4.00 -18.42
N THR A 206 -8.53 -4.02 -19.63
CA THR A 206 -8.08 -4.88 -20.72
C THR A 206 -7.13 -4.19 -21.70
N GLN A 207 -6.86 -2.89 -21.55
CA GLN A 207 -6.08 -2.10 -22.50
C GLN A 207 -4.97 -1.28 -21.84
N GLY A 208 -5.25 -0.74 -20.64
CA GLY A 208 -4.27 0.04 -19.90
C GLY A 208 -3.10 -0.82 -19.45
N GLN A 209 -1.88 -0.38 -19.79
CA GLN A 209 -0.65 -0.99 -19.24
C GLN A 209 -0.20 -0.14 -18.07
N ARG A 210 -0.16 -0.72 -16.86
CA ARG A 210 0.25 -0.03 -15.64
C ARG A 210 1.12 -0.92 -14.78
N LEU A 211 1.96 -0.30 -14.00
CA LEU A 211 2.82 -1.00 -13.06
C LEU A 211 1.99 -1.73 -11.99
N VAL A 212 2.47 -2.88 -11.60
CA VAL A 212 1.91 -3.68 -10.52
C VAL A 212 2.96 -3.83 -9.43
N ARG A 213 2.73 -3.23 -8.27
CA ARG A 213 3.52 -3.48 -7.07
C ARG A 213 2.71 -4.38 -6.14
N PRO A 214 3.10 -5.65 -5.99
CA PRO A 214 2.39 -6.56 -5.09
C PRO A 214 2.54 -6.15 -3.64
N VAL A 215 1.51 -6.47 -2.87
CA VAL A 215 1.54 -6.41 -1.41
C VAL A 215 1.07 -7.74 -0.83
N SER A 216 1.36 -7.98 0.43
CA SER A 216 0.88 -9.15 1.16
C SER A 216 0.57 -8.78 2.60
N ALA A 217 -0.09 -9.69 3.34
CA ALA A 217 -0.37 -9.48 4.74
C ALA A 217 0.94 -9.23 5.53
N PHE A 218 0.91 -8.22 6.39
CA PHE A 218 1.95 -7.99 7.37
C PHE A 218 1.79 -9.05 8.48
N MET A 219 2.67 -10.04 8.49
CA MET A 219 2.55 -11.14 9.44
C MET A 219 2.95 -10.66 10.83
N LEU A 220 2.03 -10.80 11.77
CA LEU A 220 2.34 -10.65 13.19
C LEU A 220 3.22 -11.82 13.59
N SER A 221 4.48 -11.56 13.98
CA SER A 221 5.34 -12.65 14.47
C SER A 221 4.72 -13.21 15.74
N ASN A 222 4.24 -14.45 15.69
CA ASN A 222 4.07 -15.23 16.89
C ASN A 222 5.47 -15.40 17.49
N SER A 223 5.79 -14.67 18.56
CA SER A 223 7.03 -14.92 19.30
C SER A 223 7.04 -16.40 19.66
N PRO A 224 8.12 -17.15 19.41
CA PRO A 224 8.23 -18.46 20.00
C PRO A 224 8.08 -18.28 21.51
N SER A 225 7.14 -19.03 22.08
CA SER A 225 7.03 -19.19 23.53
C SER A 225 8.38 -19.65 24.05
N LEU A 226 9.02 -18.85 24.89
CA LEU A 226 10.18 -19.22 25.69
C LEU A 226 9.83 -20.38 26.61
#